data_9038576cf1bfee6af8814381bbd9fb47
#
_entry.id   9038576cf1bfee6af8814381bbd9fb47
#
_cell.length_a   1.000
_cell.length_b   1.000
_cell.length_c   1.000
_cell.angle_alpha   90.00
_cell.angle_beta   90.00
_cell.angle_gamma   90.00
#
_symmetry.space_group_name_H-M   'P 1'
#
loop_
_entity.id
_entity.type
_entity.pdbx_description
1 polymer ?
#
loop_
_entity_poly.entity_id
_entity_poly.type
_entity_poly.pdbx_seq_one_letter_code
_entity_poly.pdbx_strand_id
1 'polypeptide(L)'
;SSDLVSKNQIVWGANHFISRMPYDSACWLLFDKKVSEEVSFAQYEMAWTSLNGTCKKFDYRWSGMLQENMKNKEVRIHETQKPIALYDWIFSKYATEGMKILDTHLGSGSSRISAQKNKLNFVGFEIDKDHFNNQNKRYENFVSQLTLF
;
A
#
# COMPACT_ATOMS: atom_id res chain seq x y z
N SER A 1 0.98 -13.62 -16.60
CA SER A 1 0.81 -13.61 -15.16
C SER A 1 1.86 -12.73 -14.50
N SER A 2 1.57 -12.20 -13.31
CA SER A 2 2.51 -11.38 -12.52
C SER A 2 3.81 -12.11 -12.19
N ASP A 3 3.81 -13.43 -12.22
CA ASP A 3 4.98 -14.29 -12.00
C ASP A 3 6.10 -14.07 -13.01
N LEU A 4 5.76 -13.52 -14.18
CA LEU A 4 6.72 -13.25 -15.24
C LEU A 4 7.53 -11.96 -15.02
N VAL A 5 7.07 -11.07 -14.12
CA VAL A 5 7.67 -9.73 -13.98
C VAL A 5 8.25 -9.45 -12.59
N SER A 6 7.95 -10.27 -11.57
CA SER A 6 8.47 -10.07 -10.23
C SER A 6 8.79 -11.37 -9.51
N LYS A 7 9.87 -11.37 -8.69
CA LYS A 7 10.24 -12.50 -7.82
C LYS A 7 9.28 -12.68 -6.65
N ASN A 8 8.84 -11.55 -6.10
CA ASN A 8 7.97 -11.52 -4.92
C ASN A 8 6.73 -10.69 -5.22
N GLN A 9 5.62 -11.07 -4.64
CA GLN A 9 4.33 -10.44 -4.87
C GLN A 9 3.59 -10.23 -3.56
N ILE A 10 2.88 -9.12 -3.47
CA ILE A 10 1.92 -8.80 -2.40
C ILE A 10 0.65 -8.34 -3.10
N VAL A 11 -0.45 -9.07 -2.90
CA VAL A 11 -1.72 -8.84 -3.62
C VAL A 11 -2.81 -8.49 -2.60
N TRP A 12 -3.11 -7.22 -2.47
CA TRP A 12 -4.19 -6.73 -1.60
C TRP A 12 -5.56 -7.11 -2.14
N GLY A 13 -6.47 -7.47 -1.22
CA GLY A 13 -7.83 -7.90 -1.58
C GLY A 13 -7.91 -9.30 -2.18
N ALA A 14 -6.84 -10.07 -2.14
CA ALA A 14 -6.78 -11.43 -2.69
C ALA A 14 -7.84 -12.38 -2.10
N ASN A 15 -8.34 -12.10 -0.91
CA ASN A 15 -9.45 -12.85 -0.30
C ASN A 15 -10.74 -12.80 -1.13
N HIS A 16 -10.94 -11.80 -2.00
CA HIS A 16 -12.10 -11.69 -2.89
C HIS A 16 -11.98 -12.54 -4.16
N PHE A 17 -10.77 -13.01 -4.48
CA PHE A 17 -10.48 -13.82 -5.66
C PHE A 17 -9.40 -14.89 -5.40
N ILE A 18 -9.48 -15.53 -4.25
CA ILE A 18 -8.47 -16.49 -3.76
C ILE A 18 -8.21 -17.63 -4.75
N SER A 19 -9.22 -18.07 -5.50
CA SER A 19 -9.08 -19.11 -6.53
C SER A 19 -8.17 -18.73 -7.69
N ARG A 20 -7.78 -17.46 -7.79
CA ARG A 20 -6.86 -16.95 -8.83
C ARG A 20 -5.43 -16.81 -8.34
N MET A 21 -5.19 -17.06 -7.07
CA MET A 21 -3.83 -17.04 -6.53
C MET A 21 -3.06 -18.27 -7.04
N PRO A 22 -1.76 -18.12 -7.35
CA PRO A 22 -1.00 -19.18 -8.03
C PRO A 22 -0.76 -20.41 -7.13
N TYR A 23 -0.72 -20.22 -5.81
CA TYR A 23 -0.51 -21.28 -4.81
C TYR A 23 -0.91 -20.79 -3.42
N ASP A 24 -0.97 -21.73 -2.48
CA ASP A 24 -1.23 -21.44 -1.07
C ASP A 24 -0.06 -20.67 -0.44
N SER A 25 -0.37 -19.77 0.48
CA SER A 25 0.64 -19.02 1.21
C SER A 25 0.32 -18.98 2.70
N ALA A 26 1.31 -19.23 3.53
CA ALA A 26 1.23 -19.01 4.98
C ALA A 26 1.51 -17.56 5.38
N CYS A 27 2.15 -16.79 4.49
CA CYS A 27 2.52 -15.39 4.75
C CYS A 27 1.46 -14.43 4.20
N TRP A 28 0.41 -14.23 4.97
CA TRP A 28 -0.59 -13.19 4.70
C TRP A 28 -0.26 -11.92 5.48
N LEU A 29 -0.62 -10.77 4.90
CA LEU A 29 -0.56 -9.49 5.60
C LEU A 29 -1.98 -9.04 5.93
N LEU A 30 -2.22 -8.67 7.19
CA LEU A 30 -3.47 -8.09 7.65
C LEU A 30 -3.26 -6.62 7.98
N PHE A 31 -4.08 -5.76 7.39
CA PHE A 31 -4.19 -4.38 7.77
C PHE A 31 -5.44 -4.17 8.64
N ASP A 32 -5.26 -4.00 9.94
CA ASP A 32 -6.31 -3.69 10.91
C ASP A 32 -6.51 -2.17 10.95
N LYS A 33 -7.69 -1.72 10.52
CA LYS A 33 -8.04 -0.29 10.48
C LYS A 33 -8.43 0.29 11.83
N LYS A 34 -8.48 -0.52 12.86
CA LYS A 34 -8.91 -0.15 14.23
C LYS A 34 -10.25 0.57 14.26
N VAL A 35 -11.22 0.03 13.57
CA VAL A 35 -12.59 0.53 13.55
C VAL A 35 -13.52 -0.37 14.35
N SER A 36 -14.63 0.21 14.83
CA SER A 36 -15.66 -0.52 15.57
C SER A 36 -16.31 -1.63 14.71
N GLU A 37 -16.82 -2.66 15.35
CA GLU A 37 -17.61 -3.72 14.71
C GLU A 37 -18.93 -3.21 14.14
N GLU A 38 -19.39 -2.05 14.58
CA GLU A 38 -20.65 -1.44 14.14
C GLU A 38 -20.55 -0.78 12.75
N VAL A 39 -19.35 -0.64 12.17
CA VAL A 39 -19.18 -0.04 10.86
C VAL A 39 -19.58 -1.00 9.74
N SER A 40 -20.15 -0.46 8.67
CA SER A 40 -20.61 -1.24 7.51
C SER A 40 -19.52 -1.68 6.54
N PHE A 41 -18.28 -1.21 6.74
CA PHE A 41 -17.15 -1.56 5.88
C PHE A 41 -16.16 -2.47 6.59
N ALA A 42 -15.31 -3.17 5.82
CA ALA A 42 -14.37 -4.15 6.34
C ALA A 42 -13.39 -3.54 7.36
N GLN A 43 -13.30 -4.16 8.54
CA GLN A 43 -12.35 -3.78 9.59
C GLN A 43 -10.90 -4.08 9.18
N TYR A 44 -10.71 -5.13 8.40
CA TYR A 44 -9.43 -5.63 7.95
C TYR A 44 -9.33 -5.61 6.43
N GLU A 45 -8.13 -5.34 5.94
CA GLU A 45 -7.76 -5.66 4.57
C GLU A 45 -6.68 -6.74 4.58
N MET A 46 -6.77 -7.67 3.64
CA MET A 46 -5.88 -8.82 3.59
C MET A 46 -5.08 -8.82 2.30
N ALA A 47 -3.80 -9.16 2.40
CA ALA A 47 -2.98 -9.40 1.24
C ALA A 47 -2.40 -10.81 1.25
N TRP A 48 -2.57 -11.52 0.14
CA TRP A 48 -1.79 -12.71 -0.16
C TRP A 48 -0.36 -12.31 -0.50
N THR A 49 0.62 -13.12 -0.10
CA THR A 49 2.01 -12.87 -0.50
C THR A 49 2.68 -14.15 -1.01
N SER A 50 3.64 -14.00 -1.91
CA SER A 50 4.55 -15.05 -2.33
C SER A 50 5.75 -15.22 -1.37
N LEU A 51 5.80 -14.42 -0.32
CA LEU A 51 6.91 -14.37 0.63
C LEU A 51 6.89 -15.58 1.57
N ASN A 52 8.06 -16.01 2.01
CA ASN A 52 8.18 -17.01 3.08
C ASN A 52 7.91 -16.37 4.44
N GLY A 53 7.29 -17.13 5.32
CA GLY A 53 7.03 -16.71 6.70
C GLY A 53 5.62 -16.97 7.17
N THR A 54 5.24 -16.32 8.26
CA THR A 54 3.92 -16.42 8.88
C THR A 54 3.10 -15.16 8.64
N CYS A 55 1.79 -15.26 8.86
CA CYS A 55 0.87 -14.12 8.82
C CYS A 55 1.39 -12.96 9.72
N LYS A 56 1.31 -11.74 9.22
CA LYS A 56 1.71 -10.51 9.92
C LYS A 56 0.56 -9.53 9.95
N LYS A 57 0.45 -8.79 11.05
CA LYS A 57 -0.57 -7.76 11.23
C LYS A 57 0.07 -6.37 11.33
N PHE A 58 -0.57 -5.40 10.69
CA PHE A 58 -0.31 -3.97 10.82
C PHE A 58 -1.55 -3.29 11.39
N ASP A 59 -1.39 -2.68 12.56
CA ASP A 59 -2.44 -1.93 13.26
C ASP A 59 -2.28 -0.45 13.00
N TYR A 60 -3.30 0.17 12.37
CA TYR A 60 -3.25 1.61 12.09
C TYR A 60 -4.66 2.15 11.89
N ARG A 61 -5.07 3.12 12.70
CA ARG A 61 -6.41 3.72 12.57
C ARG A 61 -6.56 4.42 11.23
N TRP A 62 -7.49 3.90 10.43
CA TRP A 62 -7.75 4.41 9.09
C TRP A 62 -9.23 4.30 8.73
N SER A 63 -10.01 5.28 9.18
CA SER A 63 -11.47 5.27 9.01
C SER A 63 -11.98 6.64 8.62
N GLY A 64 -12.37 6.80 7.37
CA GLY A 64 -12.93 8.06 6.89
C GLY A 64 -12.07 9.26 7.25
N MET A 65 -12.56 10.11 8.16
CA MET A 65 -11.84 11.29 8.65
C MET A 65 -10.88 10.99 9.81
N LEU A 66 -10.98 9.80 10.44
CA LEU A 66 -10.13 9.44 11.56
C LEU A 66 -8.90 8.68 11.07
N GLN A 67 -7.72 9.20 11.40
CA GLN A 67 -6.43 8.59 11.08
C GLN A 67 -5.59 8.49 12.36
N GLU A 68 -4.64 7.58 12.41
CA GLU A 68 -3.76 7.41 13.57
C GLU A 68 -3.00 8.71 13.88
N ASN A 69 -2.50 9.39 12.86
CA ASN A 69 -1.84 10.68 13.00
C ASN A 69 -2.80 11.82 12.64
N MET A 70 -3.57 12.29 13.62
CA MET A 70 -4.53 13.39 13.44
C MET A 70 -3.87 14.77 13.24
N LYS A 71 -2.62 14.94 13.66
CA LYS A 71 -1.88 16.21 13.47
C LYS A 71 -1.40 16.38 12.04
N ASN A 72 -0.97 15.29 11.40
CA ASN A 72 -0.47 15.28 10.03
C ASN A 72 -1.29 14.29 9.20
N LYS A 73 -2.56 14.61 9.02
CA LYS A 73 -3.49 13.77 8.24
C LYS A 73 -3.09 13.72 6.78
N GLU A 74 -3.11 12.51 6.23
CA GLU A 74 -3.04 12.35 4.78
C GLU A 74 -4.35 12.83 4.13
N VAL A 75 -4.23 13.64 3.09
CA VAL A 75 -5.38 13.98 2.25
C VAL A 75 -5.77 12.75 1.43
N ARG A 76 -7.02 12.35 1.52
CA ARG A 76 -7.54 11.22 0.73
C ARG A 76 -7.94 11.71 -0.66
N ILE A 77 -7.31 11.15 -1.66
CA ILE A 77 -7.53 11.46 -3.08
C ILE A 77 -8.04 10.25 -3.88
N HIS A 78 -8.22 9.10 -3.21
CA HIS A 78 -8.68 7.87 -3.82
C HIS A 78 -9.59 7.11 -2.83
N GLU A 79 -10.65 6.48 -3.32
CA GLU A 79 -11.64 5.80 -2.47
C GLU A 79 -11.03 4.68 -1.63
N THR A 80 -10.17 3.88 -2.23
CA THR A 80 -9.49 2.75 -1.58
C THR A 80 -8.06 3.08 -1.12
N GLN A 81 -7.76 4.37 -0.92
CA GLN A 81 -6.43 4.81 -0.48
C GLN A 81 -6.00 4.12 0.81
N LYS A 82 -4.83 3.50 0.76
CA LYS A 82 -4.12 2.97 1.92
C LYS A 82 -3.16 4.02 2.48
N PRO A 83 -2.90 4.03 3.80
CA PRO A 83 -1.95 4.97 4.40
C PRO A 83 -0.52 4.71 3.93
N ILE A 84 0.28 5.77 3.83
CA ILE A 84 1.72 5.66 3.53
C ILE A 84 2.41 4.77 4.57
N ALA A 85 2.02 4.87 5.84
CA ALA A 85 2.55 4.09 6.94
C ALA A 85 2.44 2.57 6.72
N LEU A 86 1.41 2.08 6.02
CA LEU A 86 1.28 0.67 5.67
C LEU A 86 2.43 0.22 4.75
N TYR A 87 2.73 1.03 3.73
CA TYR A 87 3.81 0.72 2.81
C TYR A 87 5.19 0.90 3.45
N ASP A 88 5.35 1.88 4.34
CA ASP A 88 6.58 2.03 5.14
C ASP A 88 6.83 0.76 5.98
N TRP A 89 5.78 0.22 6.60
CA TRP A 89 5.86 -1.04 7.34
C TRP A 89 6.20 -2.23 6.45
N ILE A 90 5.59 -2.34 5.26
CA ILE A 90 5.88 -3.41 4.30
C ILE A 90 7.34 -3.32 3.85
N PHE A 91 7.79 -2.16 3.41
CA PHE A 91 9.14 -1.99 2.86
C PHE A 91 10.22 -2.16 3.94
N SER A 92 9.95 -1.74 5.18
CA SER A 92 10.89 -1.98 6.29
C SER A 92 11.12 -3.46 6.58
N LYS A 93 10.17 -4.34 6.22
CA LYS A 93 10.26 -5.79 6.46
C LYS A 93 10.81 -6.57 5.26
N TYR A 94 10.46 -6.14 4.05
CA TYR A 94 10.62 -6.96 2.86
C TYR A 94 11.45 -6.30 1.75
N ALA A 95 11.87 -5.05 1.92
CA ALA A 95 12.68 -4.36 0.94
C ALA A 95 13.99 -3.83 1.55
N THR A 96 14.99 -3.70 0.72
CA THR A 96 16.26 -3.04 1.03
C THR A 96 16.51 -1.91 0.03
N GLU A 97 17.26 -0.89 0.42
CA GLU A 97 17.60 0.25 -0.45
C GLU A 97 18.05 -0.22 -1.84
N GLY A 98 17.55 0.44 -2.87
CA GLY A 98 17.83 0.12 -4.27
C GLY A 98 16.99 -1.00 -4.89
N MET A 99 16.19 -1.74 -4.12
CA MET A 99 15.24 -2.71 -4.69
C MET A 99 14.25 -2.06 -5.66
N LYS A 100 13.85 -2.84 -6.67
CA LYS A 100 12.85 -2.42 -7.66
C LYS A 100 11.45 -2.82 -7.21
N ILE A 101 10.56 -1.86 -7.15
CA ILE A 101 9.14 -2.04 -6.83
C ILE A 101 8.31 -1.75 -8.07
N LEU A 102 7.37 -2.64 -8.35
CA LEU A 102 6.34 -2.47 -9.37
C LEU A 102 4.98 -2.43 -8.69
N ASP A 103 4.23 -1.35 -8.87
CA ASP A 103 2.84 -1.22 -8.46
C ASP A 103 1.94 -1.13 -9.70
N THR A 104 1.12 -2.16 -9.93
CA THR A 104 0.25 -2.26 -11.10
C THR A 104 -1.10 -1.55 -10.91
N HIS A 105 -1.41 -1.07 -9.70
CA HIS A 105 -2.65 -0.39 -9.34
C HIS A 105 -2.34 0.77 -8.39
N LEU A 106 -1.64 1.77 -8.92
CA LEU A 106 -1.02 2.87 -8.16
C LEU A 106 -2.00 3.68 -7.30
N GLY A 107 -3.22 3.90 -7.79
CA GLY A 107 -4.28 4.60 -7.08
C GLY A 107 -3.83 5.97 -6.56
N SER A 108 -3.77 6.11 -5.23
CA SER A 108 -3.35 7.37 -4.59
C SER A 108 -1.84 7.64 -4.57
N GLY A 109 -1.01 6.68 -4.99
CA GLY A 109 0.45 6.79 -4.96
C GLY A 109 1.09 6.67 -3.57
N SER A 110 0.39 6.14 -2.57
CA SER A 110 0.96 5.95 -1.23
C SER A 110 2.18 5.02 -1.24
N SER A 111 2.17 3.96 -2.05
CA SER A 111 3.30 3.07 -2.29
C SER A 111 4.50 3.80 -2.90
N ARG A 112 4.26 4.71 -3.86
CA ARG A 112 5.30 5.53 -4.51
C ARG A 112 5.98 6.47 -3.52
N ILE A 113 5.20 7.16 -2.67
CA ILE A 113 5.74 8.06 -1.64
C ILE A 113 6.59 7.28 -0.65
N SER A 114 6.10 6.13 -0.18
CA SER A 114 6.86 5.27 0.71
C SER A 114 8.12 4.72 0.05
N ALA A 115 8.07 4.33 -1.23
CA ALA A 115 9.25 3.88 -1.97
C ALA A 115 10.32 4.97 -2.04
N GLN A 116 9.94 6.24 -2.28
CA GLN A 116 10.86 7.37 -2.25
C GLN A 116 11.53 7.54 -0.88
N LYS A 117 10.75 7.47 0.21
CA LYS A 117 11.27 7.56 1.58
C LYS A 117 12.28 6.46 1.90
N ASN A 118 12.05 5.26 1.37
CA ASN A 118 12.89 4.08 1.60
C ASN A 118 13.98 3.90 0.53
N LYS A 119 14.19 4.89 -0.35
CA LYS A 119 15.18 4.90 -1.44
C LYS A 119 15.08 3.67 -2.35
N LEU A 120 13.87 3.29 -2.70
CA LEU A 120 13.58 2.19 -3.62
C LEU A 120 13.40 2.71 -5.04
N ASN A 121 13.75 1.89 -6.04
CA ASN A 121 13.44 2.17 -7.43
C ASN A 121 11.99 1.79 -7.70
N PHE A 122 11.19 2.71 -8.20
CA PHE A 122 9.74 2.52 -8.30
C PHE A 122 9.22 2.73 -9.72
N VAL A 123 8.35 1.83 -10.14
CA VAL A 123 7.51 1.97 -11.34
C VAL A 123 6.07 1.71 -10.92
N GLY A 124 5.15 2.58 -11.31
CA GLY A 124 3.73 2.43 -11.03
C GLY A 124 2.86 2.66 -12.25
N PHE A 125 1.75 1.92 -12.34
CA PHE A 125 0.74 2.05 -13.39
C PHE A 125 -0.61 2.41 -12.79
N GLU A 126 -1.32 3.32 -13.44
CA GLU A 126 -2.70 3.69 -13.15
C GLU A 126 -3.44 3.88 -14.46
N ILE A 127 -4.56 3.18 -14.60
CA ILE A 127 -5.35 3.21 -15.84
C ILE A 127 -6.26 4.44 -15.91
N ASP A 128 -6.73 4.91 -14.74
CA ASP A 128 -7.56 6.11 -14.66
C ASP A 128 -6.70 7.37 -14.72
N LYS A 129 -6.97 8.21 -15.71
CA LYS A 129 -6.19 9.41 -15.97
C LYS A 129 -6.27 10.45 -14.84
N ASP A 130 -7.43 10.58 -14.22
CA ASP A 130 -7.64 11.55 -13.15
C ASP A 130 -6.94 11.08 -11.87
N HIS A 131 -7.03 9.80 -11.55
CA HIS A 131 -6.27 9.20 -10.46
C HIS A 131 -4.77 9.31 -10.71
N PHE A 132 -4.30 9.06 -11.94
CA PHE A 132 -2.90 9.22 -12.32
C PHE A 132 -2.41 10.66 -12.11
N ASN A 133 -3.18 11.67 -12.54
CA ASN A 133 -2.83 13.08 -12.37
C ASN A 133 -2.84 13.48 -10.89
N ASN A 134 -3.84 13.06 -10.13
CA ASN A 134 -3.98 13.39 -8.71
C ASN A 134 -2.83 12.81 -7.87
N GLN A 135 -2.41 11.56 -8.13
CA GLN A 135 -1.28 10.97 -7.44
C GLN A 135 0.06 11.63 -7.83
N ASN A 136 0.24 12.07 -9.09
CA ASN A 136 1.41 12.83 -9.50
C ASN A 136 1.52 14.13 -8.71
N LYS A 137 0.44 14.90 -8.65
CA LYS A 137 0.40 16.15 -7.87
C LYS A 137 0.69 15.92 -6.39
N ARG A 138 0.13 14.84 -5.81
CA ARG A 138 0.40 14.47 -4.42
C ARG A 138 1.88 14.14 -4.20
N TYR A 139 2.48 13.39 -5.10
CA TYR A 139 3.89 13.02 -5.05
C TYR A 139 4.81 14.24 -5.21
N GLU A 140 4.54 15.12 -6.16
CA GLU A 140 5.30 16.36 -6.36
C GLU A 140 5.27 17.27 -5.13
N ASN A 141 4.09 17.41 -4.49
CA ASN A 141 3.97 18.15 -3.25
C ASN A 141 4.80 17.51 -2.12
N PHE A 142 4.84 16.19 -2.03
CA PHE A 142 5.66 15.48 -1.05
C PHE A 142 7.15 15.74 -1.30
N VAL A 143 7.62 15.59 -2.53
CA VAL A 143 9.05 15.79 -2.88
C VAL A 143 9.48 17.25 -2.66
N SER A 144 8.63 18.22 -3.02
CA SER A 144 8.94 19.64 -2.80
C SER A 144 9.11 19.99 -1.33
N GLN A 145 8.37 19.34 -0.43
CA GLN A 145 8.54 19.53 1.01
C GLN A 145 9.88 18.99 1.53
N LEU A 146 10.40 17.91 0.92
CA LEU A 146 11.71 17.35 1.30
C LEU A 146 12.89 18.25 0.90
N THR A 147 12.73 19.08 -0.12
CA THR A 147 13.80 19.96 -0.61
C THR A 147 13.89 21.28 0.14
N LEU A 148 12.98 21.56 1.06
CA LEU A 148 12.98 22.78 1.87
C LEU A 148 13.79 22.66 3.17
N PHE A 149 14.36 21.49 3.43
CA PHE A 149 15.23 21.19 4.56
C PHE A 149 16.56 20.58 4.11
#